data_d08d9f15901c703c986a55ac14e7a134
#
_entry.id   d08d9f15901c703c986a55ac14e7a134
#
_cell.length_a   1.000
_cell.length_b   1.000
_cell.length_c   1.000
_cell.angle_alpha   90.00
_cell.angle_beta   90.00
_cell.angle_gamma   90.00
#
_symmetry.space_group_name_H-M   'P 1'
#
loop_
_entity.id
_entity.type
_entity.pdbx_description
1 polymer ?
#
loop_
_entity_poly.entity_id
_entity_poly.type
_entity_poly.pdbx_seq_one_letter_code
_entity_poly.pdbx_strand_id
1 'polypeptide(L)'
;IPVLKRNGEYLGTMTEGDILWGIKSIHGLDIDASEDIPIASFPRRRDYKAVPVTTDMHALLNAAVDQNFVPVVDDRNVFIGIVRRTAILQQVAKDYESPKGNVFPETTKSKARKEAAFV
;
A
#
# COMPACT_ATOMS: atom_id res chain seq x y z
N ILE A 1 3.17 3.51 -4.04
CA ILE A 1 2.87 4.71 -3.24
C ILE A 1 1.37 4.96 -3.27
N PRO A 2 0.73 5.05 -2.11
CA PRO A 2 -0.66 5.48 -2.05
C PRO A 2 -0.85 6.90 -2.60
N VAL A 3 -1.91 7.08 -3.36
CA VAL A 3 -2.25 8.37 -3.96
C VAL A 3 -3.53 8.87 -3.30
N LEU A 4 -3.49 10.09 -2.79
CA LEU A 4 -4.58 10.67 -2.01
C LEU A 4 -5.08 11.96 -2.65
N LYS A 5 -6.35 12.26 -2.42
CA LYS A 5 -6.85 13.62 -2.59
C LYS A 5 -6.30 14.53 -1.49
N ARG A 6 -6.32 15.83 -1.72
CA ARG A 6 -5.83 16.79 -0.71
C ARG A 6 -6.59 16.73 0.61
N ASN A 7 -7.83 16.27 0.59
CA ASN A 7 -8.61 16.05 1.82
C ASN A 7 -8.26 14.74 2.55
N GLY A 8 -7.31 13.97 2.03
CA GLY A 8 -6.86 12.71 2.63
C GLY A 8 -7.57 11.47 2.13
N GLU A 9 -8.55 11.59 1.27
CA GLU A 9 -9.27 10.43 0.73
C GLU A 9 -8.36 9.59 -0.17
N TYR A 10 -8.38 8.28 0.05
CA TYR A 10 -7.58 7.34 -0.74
C TYR A 10 -8.15 7.19 -2.15
N LEU A 11 -7.31 7.40 -3.16
CA LEU A 11 -7.67 7.24 -4.57
C LEU A 11 -7.20 5.93 -5.17
N GLY A 12 -6.04 5.48 -4.78
CA GLY A 12 -5.43 4.29 -5.35
C GLY A 12 -3.96 4.23 -5.05
N THR A 13 -3.24 3.34 -5.71
CA THR A 13 -1.81 3.16 -5.51
C THR A 13 -1.08 3.24 -6.84
N MET A 14 -0.03 4.05 -6.87
CA MET A 14 0.87 4.18 -8.01
C MET A 14 2.10 3.32 -7.77
N THR A 15 2.41 2.43 -8.70
CA THR A 15 3.62 1.62 -8.65
C THR A 15 4.70 2.21 -9.55
N GLU A 16 5.94 1.78 -9.34
CA GLU A 16 7.04 2.17 -10.23
C GLU A 16 6.76 1.76 -11.67
N GLY A 17 6.15 0.59 -11.86
CA GLY A 17 5.76 0.12 -13.19
C GLY A 17 4.73 1.02 -13.85
N ASP A 18 3.76 1.51 -13.09
CA ASP A 18 2.75 2.44 -13.62
C ASP A 18 3.40 3.72 -14.13
N ILE A 19 4.35 4.27 -13.38
CA ILE A 19 5.07 5.49 -13.76
C ILE A 19 5.89 5.23 -15.02
N LEU A 20 6.63 4.14 -15.05
CA LEU A 20 7.50 3.81 -16.17
C LEU A 20 6.71 3.60 -17.46
N TRP A 21 5.63 2.84 -17.39
CA TRP A 21 4.76 2.62 -18.54
C TRP A 21 4.03 3.90 -18.97
N GLY A 22 3.65 4.73 -18.00
CA GLY A 22 3.04 6.01 -18.29
C GLY A 22 3.97 6.93 -19.09
N ILE A 23 5.23 7.05 -18.66
CA ILE A 23 6.24 7.84 -19.36
C ILE A 23 6.47 7.28 -20.76
N LYS A 24 6.61 5.97 -20.88
CA LYS A 24 6.84 5.31 -22.18
C LYS A 24 5.67 5.54 -23.12
N SER A 25 4.44 5.41 -22.63
CA SER A 25 3.24 5.49 -23.46
C SER A 25 2.93 6.92 -23.92
N ILE A 26 3.16 7.91 -23.04
CA ILE A 26 2.76 9.28 -23.29
C ILE A 26 3.90 10.08 -23.92
N HIS A 27 5.14 9.88 -23.48
CA HIS A 27 6.28 10.72 -23.85
C HIS A 27 7.47 9.96 -24.43
N GLY A 28 7.33 8.69 -24.79
CA GLY A 28 8.40 7.93 -25.39
C GLY A 28 9.66 7.82 -24.52
N LEU A 29 9.52 7.72 -23.20
CA LEU A 29 10.60 7.68 -22.21
C LEU A 29 11.32 9.01 -22.02
N ASP A 30 10.69 10.12 -22.35
CA ASP A 30 11.22 11.45 -22.05
C ASP A 30 10.91 11.82 -20.59
N ILE A 31 11.90 11.63 -19.71
CA ILE A 31 11.75 11.89 -18.29
C ILE A 31 11.58 13.38 -18.00
N ASP A 32 12.30 14.23 -18.74
CA ASP A 32 12.20 15.69 -18.52
C ASP A 32 10.81 16.22 -18.85
N ALA A 33 10.21 15.73 -19.92
CA ALA A 33 8.84 16.10 -20.28
C ALA A 33 7.82 15.56 -19.29
N SER A 34 8.14 14.48 -18.59
CA SER A 34 7.21 13.86 -17.62
C SER A 34 7.11 14.63 -16.29
N GLU A 35 8.03 15.54 -16.01
CA GLU A 35 8.02 16.30 -14.76
C GLU A 35 6.76 17.15 -14.57
N ASP A 36 6.18 17.63 -15.68
CA ASP A 36 5.00 18.47 -15.64
C ASP A 36 3.69 17.69 -15.66
N ILE A 37 3.74 16.37 -15.67
CA ILE A 37 2.55 15.54 -15.76
C ILE A 37 2.00 15.25 -14.37
N PRO A 38 0.72 15.57 -14.11
CA PRO A 38 0.10 15.22 -12.83
C PRO A 38 0.08 13.71 -12.62
N ILE A 39 0.32 13.27 -11.39
CA ILE A 39 0.27 11.84 -11.01
C ILE A 39 -1.07 11.23 -11.39
N ALA A 40 -2.15 11.96 -11.24
CA ALA A 40 -3.50 11.50 -11.55
C ALA A 40 -3.68 11.12 -13.04
N SER A 41 -2.84 11.65 -13.93
CA SER A 41 -2.89 11.37 -15.37
C SER A 41 -2.25 10.03 -15.74
N PHE A 42 -1.44 9.45 -14.88
CA PHE A 42 -0.79 8.17 -15.16
C PHE A 42 -1.80 7.04 -15.05
N PRO A 43 -1.86 6.15 -16.06
CA PRO A 43 -2.73 4.98 -15.98
C PRO A 43 -2.20 4.00 -14.93
N ARG A 44 -3.10 3.44 -14.13
CA ARG A 44 -2.77 2.41 -13.16
C ARG A 44 -3.09 1.05 -13.75
N ARG A 45 -2.10 0.19 -13.81
CA ARG A 45 -2.25 -1.16 -14.37
C ARG A 45 -2.88 -2.12 -13.38
N ARG A 46 -2.64 -1.89 -12.10
CA ARG A 46 -3.19 -2.70 -11.02
C ARG A 46 -3.42 -1.80 -9.81
N ASP A 47 -4.65 -1.73 -9.38
CA ASP A 47 -4.99 -0.96 -8.18
C ASP A 47 -4.90 -1.83 -6.94
N TYR A 48 -4.33 -1.25 -5.88
CA TYR A 48 -4.33 -1.86 -4.57
C TYR A 48 -5.64 -1.55 -3.86
N LYS A 49 -6.30 -2.58 -3.39
CA LYS A 49 -7.53 -2.42 -2.62
C LYS A 49 -7.18 -2.02 -1.19
N ALA A 50 -7.83 -0.97 -0.71
CA ALA A 50 -7.74 -0.56 0.69
C ALA A 50 -8.68 -1.40 1.54
N VAL A 51 -8.33 -1.54 2.81
CA VAL A 51 -9.16 -2.20 3.81
C VAL A 51 -9.55 -1.23 4.91
N PRO A 52 -10.72 -1.40 5.55
CA PRO A 52 -11.09 -0.56 6.68
C PRO A 52 -10.24 -0.89 7.91
N VAL A 53 -10.13 0.09 8.82
CA VAL A 53 -9.41 -0.09 10.10
C VAL A 53 -9.92 -1.28 10.89
N THR A 54 -11.19 -1.61 10.73
CA THR A 54 -11.85 -2.71 11.44
C THR A 54 -11.64 -4.07 10.79
N THR A 55 -10.83 -4.16 9.74
CA THR A 55 -10.60 -5.41 9.02
C THR A 55 -9.95 -6.46 9.90
N ASP A 56 -10.20 -7.73 9.61
CA ASP A 56 -9.58 -8.84 10.31
C ASP A 56 -8.32 -9.34 9.60
N MET A 57 -7.62 -10.25 10.24
CA MET A 57 -6.37 -10.80 9.71
C MET A 57 -6.61 -11.59 8.42
N HIS A 58 -7.75 -12.26 8.30
CA HIS A 58 -8.07 -13.03 7.11
C HIS A 58 -8.18 -12.13 5.87
N ALA A 59 -8.88 -11.00 6.00
CA ALA A 59 -8.99 -10.04 4.92
C ALA A 59 -7.66 -9.40 4.56
N LEU A 60 -6.81 -9.11 5.57
CA LEU A 60 -5.46 -8.62 5.33
C LEU A 60 -4.60 -9.63 4.56
N LEU A 61 -4.65 -10.90 4.93
CA LEU A 61 -3.92 -11.95 4.22
C LEU A 61 -4.36 -12.05 2.77
N ASN A 62 -5.65 -12.04 2.52
CA ASN A 62 -6.18 -12.09 1.15
C ASN A 62 -5.71 -10.90 0.32
N ALA A 63 -5.72 -9.70 0.88
CA ALA A 63 -5.23 -8.53 0.19
C ALA A 63 -3.72 -8.62 -0.08
N ALA A 64 -2.96 -9.15 0.86
CA ALA A 64 -1.50 -9.26 0.74
C ALA A 64 -1.03 -10.30 -0.27
N VAL A 65 -1.91 -11.18 -0.75
CA VAL A 65 -1.55 -12.16 -1.79
C VAL A 65 -1.05 -11.45 -3.05
N ASP A 66 -1.73 -10.39 -3.45
CA ASP A 66 -1.43 -9.66 -4.67
C ASP A 66 -0.79 -8.29 -4.44
N GLN A 67 -0.68 -7.84 -3.19
CA GLN A 67 -0.22 -6.50 -2.85
C GLN A 67 0.96 -6.55 -1.89
N ASN A 68 1.99 -5.75 -2.16
CA ASN A 68 3.16 -5.65 -1.28
C ASN A 68 2.83 -4.99 0.05
N PHE A 69 1.83 -4.15 0.05
CA PHE A 69 1.29 -3.52 1.24
C PHE A 69 -0.21 -3.35 1.06
N VAL A 70 -0.91 -3.16 2.18
CA VAL A 70 -2.35 -2.98 2.18
C VAL A 70 -2.66 -1.59 2.72
N PRO A 71 -3.23 -0.69 1.92
CA PRO A 71 -3.67 0.61 2.42
C PRO A 71 -4.82 0.43 3.41
N VAL A 72 -4.81 1.23 4.47
CA VAL A 72 -5.85 1.22 5.50
C VAL A 72 -6.56 2.55 5.50
N VAL A 73 -7.88 2.49 5.49
CA VAL A 73 -8.74 3.68 5.46
C VAL A 73 -9.75 3.63 6.59
N ASP A 74 -10.28 4.80 6.94
CA ASP A 74 -11.39 4.90 7.89
C ASP A 74 -12.74 4.73 7.18
N ASP A 75 -13.83 4.96 7.92
CA ASP A 75 -15.20 4.83 7.40
C ASP A 75 -15.56 5.88 6.33
N ARG A 76 -14.76 6.91 6.17
CA ARG A 76 -14.93 7.94 5.14
C ARG A 76 -13.96 7.79 3.98
N ASN A 77 -13.29 6.64 3.90
CA ASN A 77 -12.26 6.38 2.90
C ASN A 77 -11.03 7.30 3.03
N VAL A 78 -10.82 7.88 4.21
CA VAL A 78 -9.63 8.70 4.48
C VAL A 78 -8.47 7.76 4.82
N PHE A 79 -7.34 7.99 4.17
CA PHE A 79 -6.14 7.18 4.34
C PHE A 79 -5.58 7.33 5.75
N ILE A 80 -5.31 6.19 6.39
CA ILE A 80 -4.71 6.14 7.73
C ILE A 80 -3.25 5.73 7.66
N GLY A 81 -2.94 4.74 6.85
CA GLY A 81 -1.59 4.24 6.71
C GLY A 81 -1.54 2.99 5.87
N ILE A 82 -0.40 2.33 5.89
CA ILE A 82 -0.22 1.06 5.18
C ILE A 82 0.20 -0.03 6.17
N VAL A 83 -0.19 -1.26 5.85
CA VAL A 83 0.32 -2.46 6.52
C VAL A 83 1.13 -3.23 5.49
N ARG A 84 2.41 -3.44 5.76
CA ARG A 84 3.29 -4.15 4.84
C ARG A 84 3.02 -5.65 4.87
N ARG A 85 3.17 -6.30 3.74
CA ARG A 85 3.07 -7.76 3.64
C ARG A 85 3.96 -8.46 4.65
N THR A 86 5.20 -7.99 4.82
CA THR A 86 6.14 -8.56 5.78
C THR A 86 5.62 -8.48 7.21
N ALA A 87 4.98 -7.39 7.57
CA ALA A 87 4.39 -7.23 8.89
C ALA A 87 3.23 -8.22 9.13
N ILE A 88 2.41 -8.43 8.12
CA ILE A 88 1.31 -9.40 8.19
C ILE A 88 1.87 -10.82 8.36
N LEU A 89 2.87 -11.18 7.58
CA LEU A 89 3.50 -12.51 7.66
C LEU A 89 4.17 -12.74 9.01
N GLN A 90 4.83 -11.72 9.57
CA GLN A 90 5.45 -11.81 10.89
C GLN A 90 4.40 -12.06 11.98
N GLN A 91 3.26 -11.38 11.90
CA GLN A 91 2.19 -11.57 12.87
C GLN A 91 1.58 -12.97 12.77
N VAL A 92 1.37 -13.47 11.56
CA VAL A 92 0.84 -14.82 11.32
C VAL A 92 1.81 -15.87 11.86
N ALA A 93 3.10 -15.71 11.60
CA ALA A 93 4.12 -16.63 12.11
C ALA A 93 4.14 -16.65 13.64
N LYS A 94 4.02 -15.47 14.25
CA LYS A 94 3.96 -15.34 15.70
C LYS A 94 2.74 -16.05 16.29
N ASP A 95 1.58 -15.88 15.69
CA ASP A 95 0.35 -16.51 16.14
C ASP A 95 0.40 -18.03 15.97
N TYR A 96 1.01 -18.49 14.91
CA TYR A 96 1.16 -19.92 14.64
C TYR A 96 2.08 -20.60 15.66
N GLU A 97 3.16 -19.95 16.09
CA GLU A 97 4.13 -20.50 17.03
C GLU A 97 3.69 -20.40 18.49
N SER A 98 2.73 -19.58 18.79
CA SER A 98 2.15 -19.48 20.13
C SER A 98 1.29 -20.74 20.40
N PRO A 99 1.26 -21.32 21.62
CA PRO A 99 1.57 -20.72 22.93
C PRO A 99 2.82 -21.24 23.61
N LYS A 100 3.68 -21.95 22.94
CA LYS A 100 4.81 -22.64 23.60
C LYS A 100 6.07 -21.79 23.73
N GLY A 101 5.93 -20.50 23.88
CA GLY A 101 7.06 -19.63 24.08
C GLY A 101 7.71 -19.24 22.77
N ASN A 102 7.92 -17.97 22.63
CA ASN A 102 8.59 -17.41 21.48
C ASN A 102 10.05 -17.85 21.46
N VAL A 103 10.43 -18.59 20.46
CA VAL A 103 11.82 -18.89 20.18
C VAL A 103 12.55 -17.63 19.71
N PHE A 104 11.79 -16.64 19.25
CA PHE A 104 12.34 -15.37 18.76
C PHE A 104 11.92 -14.21 19.66
N PRO A 105 12.88 -13.30 19.99
CA PRO A 105 12.52 -12.13 20.77
C PRO A 105 11.56 -11.23 19.97
N GLU A 106 10.65 -10.57 20.68
CA GLU A 106 9.77 -9.58 20.07
C GLU A 106 10.56 -8.32 19.68
N THR A 107 11.22 -8.38 18.57
CA THR A 107 12.01 -7.23 18.09
C THR A 107 11.27 -6.34 17.12
N THR A 108 10.15 -6.82 16.57
CA THR A 108 9.42 -6.08 15.55
C THR A 108 7.95 -6.01 15.87
N LYS A 109 7.46 -4.81 16.06
CA LYS A 109 6.04 -4.53 16.13
C LYS A 109 5.57 -4.06 14.77
N SER A 110 4.55 -4.72 14.24
CA SER A 110 3.91 -4.27 13.01
C SER A 110 3.19 -2.96 13.26
N LYS A 111 3.51 -1.95 12.51
CA LYS A 111 2.83 -0.65 12.58
C LYS A 111 2.41 -0.22 11.20
N ALA A 112 1.23 0.35 11.10
CA ALA A 112 0.84 1.04 9.90
C ALA A 112 1.77 2.24 9.67
N ARG A 113 2.17 2.47 8.43
CA ARG A 113 3.00 3.61 8.06
C ARG A 113 2.23 4.54 7.13
N LYS A 114 2.41 5.82 7.36
CA LYS A 114 1.87 6.85 6.49
C LYS A 114 2.90 7.18 5.43
N GLU A 115 2.80 6.56 4.28
CA GLU A 115 3.63 6.84 3.12
C GLU A 115 2.71 7.10 1.94
N ALA A 116 2.57 8.35 1.53
CA ALA A 116 1.63 8.72 0.49
C ALA A 116 2.10 9.90 -0.33
N ALA A 117 1.66 9.94 -1.59
CA ALA A 117 1.77 11.12 -2.43
C ALA A 117 0.40 11.80 -2.53
N PHE A 118 0.37 13.11 -2.37
CA PHE A 118 -0.85 13.89 -2.47
C PHE A 118 -1.07 14.37 -3.91
N VAL A 119 -2.31 14.31 -4.31
CA VAL A 119 -2.76 14.75 -5.64
C VAL A 119 -3.21 16.18 -5.62
#